data_1e934d829137428762f9c08eb99d9886
#
_entry.id   1e934d829137428762f9c08eb99d9886
#
_cell.length_a   1.000
_cell.length_b   1.000
_cell.length_c   1.000
_cell.angle_alpha   90.00
_cell.angle_beta   90.00
_cell.angle_gamma   90.00
#
_symmetry.space_group_name_H-M   'P 1'
#
loop_
_entity.id
_entity.type
_entity.pdbx_description
1 polymer ?
#
loop_
_entity_poly.entity_id
_entity_poly.type
_entity_poly.pdbx_seq_one_letter_code
_entity_poly.pdbx_strand_id
1 'polypeptide(L)'
;MKIGLQLPNFTWPGGPAQIPGKLADIARVVEDAGFASLWVMDHFFQISMIGPPEHEMLESYSTLGYLAALTKRVKLGTLVTGVIYRYPGILVKTVTTLDVLSSGRAYFSIGAAWNEKEAKGLGTPFPPLGVRFELLEEALQIAKQMWSADNGPYHGKHNHLEETLCSPQPLSRPHPPILIGGGGEKKTLRLVAQYADACNLFGAPEMVSAKLAILKQHCDALGRDYGSIEKTTLGTVDLQPGKMNANDVIAQCKALAAVGVQHAIFNMPNVHEIRPLEIFGREIIPAVAGL
;
A
#
# COMPACT_ATOMS: atom_id res chain seq x y z
N MET A 1 -13.84 11.21 4.34
CA MET A 1 -13.08 9.99 4.00
C MET A 1 -12.02 10.31 2.95
N LYS A 2 -10.79 9.79 3.07
CA LYS A 2 -9.77 9.89 2.03
C LYS A 2 -10.02 8.86 0.92
N ILE A 3 -9.67 9.21 -0.32
CA ILE A 3 -9.72 8.30 -1.47
C ILE A 3 -8.31 8.12 -2.03
N GLY A 4 -7.93 6.86 -2.25
CA GLY A 4 -6.67 6.48 -2.90
C GLY A 4 -6.91 5.73 -4.21
N LEU A 5 -5.92 5.76 -5.10
CA LEU A 5 -5.88 4.98 -6.32
C LEU A 5 -4.78 3.92 -6.23
N GLN A 6 -5.09 2.67 -6.59
CA GLN A 6 -4.08 1.64 -6.86
C GLN A 6 -4.03 1.34 -8.36
N LEU A 7 -2.83 1.27 -8.92
CA LEU A 7 -2.56 0.82 -10.29
C LEU A 7 -2.27 -0.67 -10.28
N PRO A 8 -3.22 -1.53 -10.73
CA PRO A 8 -3.09 -2.97 -10.60
C PRO A 8 -2.43 -3.64 -11.82
N ASN A 9 -2.29 -2.93 -12.94
CA ASN A 9 -1.66 -3.44 -14.16
C ASN A 9 -1.18 -2.30 -15.05
N PHE A 10 -0.37 -2.64 -16.06
CA PHE A 10 0.19 -1.71 -17.03
C PHE A 10 -0.01 -2.17 -18.48
N THR A 11 -0.81 -3.21 -18.71
CA THR A 11 -1.17 -3.71 -20.03
C THR A 11 -2.23 -2.79 -20.65
N TRP A 12 -1.75 -1.75 -21.28
CA TRP A 12 -2.58 -0.69 -21.85
C TRP A 12 -2.45 -0.62 -23.37
N PRO A 13 -3.46 -0.08 -24.09
CA PRO A 13 -3.38 0.09 -25.55
C PRO A 13 -2.14 0.88 -25.96
N GLY A 14 -1.45 0.40 -27.00
CA GLY A 14 -0.21 0.96 -27.51
C GLY A 14 1.06 0.33 -26.94
N GLY A 15 0.93 -0.61 -26.01
CA GLY A 15 2.03 -1.41 -25.47
C GLY A 15 3.01 -0.63 -24.58
N PRO A 16 4.16 -1.24 -24.25
CA PRO A 16 5.09 -0.70 -23.24
C PRO A 16 5.61 0.71 -23.53
N ALA A 17 5.77 1.08 -24.80
CA ALA A 17 6.24 2.42 -25.19
C ALA A 17 5.29 3.56 -24.78
N GLN A 18 4.01 3.25 -24.53
CA GLN A 18 3.02 4.23 -24.08
C GLN A 18 2.89 4.32 -22.56
N ILE A 19 3.44 3.37 -21.82
CA ILE A 19 3.31 3.33 -20.36
C ILE A 19 3.80 4.64 -19.70
N PRO A 20 4.99 5.19 -20.02
CA PRO A 20 5.47 6.41 -19.35
C PRO A 20 4.53 7.60 -19.53
N GLY A 21 4.04 7.83 -20.73
CA GLY A 21 3.09 8.92 -21.02
C GLY A 21 1.76 8.75 -20.29
N LYS A 22 1.19 7.53 -20.31
CA LYS A 22 -0.05 7.22 -19.59
C LYS A 22 0.10 7.35 -18.07
N LEU A 23 1.23 6.92 -17.51
CA LEU A 23 1.53 7.13 -16.09
C LEU A 23 1.61 8.62 -15.73
N ALA A 24 2.22 9.43 -16.59
CA ALA A 24 2.29 10.87 -16.38
C ALA A 24 0.90 11.53 -16.41
N ASP A 25 0.03 11.13 -17.36
CA ASP A 25 -1.35 11.60 -17.41
C ASP A 25 -2.16 11.18 -16.18
N ILE A 26 -2.05 9.91 -15.76
CA ILE A 26 -2.69 9.40 -14.54
C ILE A 26 -2.21 10.21 -13.33
N ALA A 27 -0.90 10.38 -13.15
CA ALA A 27 -0.32 11.12 -12.03
C ALA A 27 -0.84 12.56 -11.96
N ARG A 28 -0.90 13.26 -13.10
CA ARG A 28 -1.44 14.62 -13.20
C ARG A 28 -2.91 14.66 -12.78
N VAL A 29 -3.73 13.76 -13.34
CA VAL A 29 -5.18 13.78 -13.05
C VAL A 29 -5.47 13.35 -11.60
N VAL A 30 -4.72 12.41 -11.05
CA VAL A 30 -4.82 12.02 -9.63
C VAL A 30 -4.53 13.21 -8.70
N GLU A 31 -3.50 14.01 -9.01
CA GLU A 31 -3.21 15.24 -8.29
C GLU A 31 -4.35 16.27 -8.40
N ASP A 32 -4.82 16.51 -9.62
CA ASP A 32 -5.85 17.52 -9.90
C ASP A 32 -7.22 17.14 -9.33
N ALA A 33 -7.55 15.85 -9.37
CA ALA A 33 -8.80 15.30 -8.83
C ALA A 33 -8.85 15.27 -7.29
N GLY A 34 -7.70 15.41 -6.60
CA GLY A 34 -7.66 15.46 -5.14
C GLY A 34 -7.61 14.09 -4.47
N PHE A 35 -7.09 13.07 -5.14
CA PHE A 35 -6.79 11.80 -4.48
C PHE A 35 -5.77 12.01 -3.35
N ALA A 36 -5.95 11.26 -2.25
CA ALA A 36 -5.05 11.33 -1.10
C ALA A 36 -3.77 10.52 -1.30
N SER A 37 -3.82 9.45 -2.10
CA SER A 37 -2.72 8.51 -2.28
C SER A 37 -2.75 7.79 -3.61
N LEU A 38 -1.57 7.39 -4.08
CA LEU A 38 -1.36 6.60 -5.29
C LEU A 38 -0.47 5.39 -4.96
N TRP A 39 -0.94 4.22 -5.32
CA TRP A 39 -0.36 2.94 -4.95
C TRP A 39 -0.07 2.08 -6.17
N VAL A 40 0.97 1.25 -6.07
CA VAL A 40 1.25 0.17 -7.03
C VAL A 40 1.31 -1.17 -6.32
N MET A 41 1.12 -2.27 -7.04
CA MET A 41 1.36 -3.60 -6.48
C MET A 41 2.87 -3.87 -6.43
N ASP A 42 3.33 -4.70 -5.48
CA ASP A 42 4.70 -5.21 -5.45
C ASP A 42 4.72 -6.64 -6.00
N HIS A 43 4.34 -6.77 -7.27
CA HIS A 43 4.39 -7.99 -8.06
C HIS A 43 5.28 -7.75 -9.29
N PHE A 44 5.98 -8.80 -9.72
CA PHE A 44 6.85 -8.79 -10.89
C PHE A 44 6.20 -9.51 -12.08
N PHE A 45 5.24 -10.39 -11.79
CA PHE A 45 4.35 -11.03 -12.76
C PHE A 45 2.92 -10.60 -12.46
N GLN A 46 2.06 -10.57 -13.47
CA GLN A 46 0.66 -10.27 -13.21
C GLN A 46 0.00 -11.40 -12.40
N ILE A 47 -0.87 -11.02 -11.47
CA ILE A 47 -1.60 -11.97 -10.64
C ILE A 47 -2.85 -12.50 -11.36
N SER A 48 -3.14 -13.79 -11.18
CA SER A 48 -4.21 -14.49 -11.89
C SER A 48 -5.62 -13.91 -11.72
N MET A 49 -5.84 -13.12 -10.66
CA MET A 49 -7.12 -12.41 -10.42
C MET A 49 -7.31 -11.21 -11.38
N ILE A 50 -6.24 -10.73 -12.02
CA ILE A 50 -6.25 -9.57 -12.92
C ILE A 50 -6.00 -10.01 -14.36
N GLY A 51 -5.03 -10.91 -14.56
CA GLY A 51 -4.68 -11.37 -15.90
C GLY A 51 -3.60 -12.46 -15.92
N PRO A 52 -3.19 -12.90 -17.10
CA PRO A 52 -2.10 -13.85 -17.26
C PRO A 52 -0.77 -13.25 -16.79
N PRO A 53 0.18 -14.07 -16.31
CA PRO A 53 1.44 -13.59 -15.74
C PRO A 53 2.34 -12.83 -16.72
N GLU A 54 2.10 -12.96 -18.00
CA GLU A 54 2.82 -12.28 -19.08
C GLU A 54 2.38 -10.81 -19.29
N HIS A 55 1.29 -10.38 -18.66
CA HIS A 55 0.86 -8.97 -18.70
C HIS A 55 1.91 -8.07 -18.04
N GLU A 56 2.05 -6.85 -18.61
CA GLU A 56 3.06 -5.90 -18.17
C GLU A 56 2.91 -5.56 -16.68
N MET A 57 3.97 -5.80 -15.93
CA MET A 57 4.14 -5.39 -14.54
C MET A 57 5.45 -4.64 -14.40
N LEU A 58 5.38 -3.44 -13.85
CA LEU A 58 6.56 -2.63 -13.55
C LEU A 58 7.03 -2.90 -12.13
N GLU A 59 8.37 -2.89 -11.93
CA GLU A 59 8.93 -2.95 -10.58
C GLU A 59 8.44 -1.77 -9.74
N SER A 60 7.94 -2.06 -8.55
CA SER A 60 7.16 -1.14 -7.75
C SER A 60 7.89 0.14 -7.34
N TYR A 61 9.11 0.02 -6.81
CA TYR A 61 9.84 1.19 -6.29
C TYR A 61 10.44 2.06 -7.39
N SER A 62 10.82 1.46 -8.52
CA SER A 62 11.20 2.20 -9.74
C SER A 62 10.02 3.02 -10.26
N THR A 63 8.83 2.42 -10.29
CA THR A 63 7.58 3.10 -10.68
C THR A 63 7.22 4.21 -9.70
N LEU A 64 7.32 3.97 -8.39
CA LEU A 64 7.05 4.99 -7.37
C LEU A 64 8.05 6.16 -7.44
N GLY A 65 9.33 5.90 -7.76
CA GLY A 65 10.32 6.95 -8.00
C GLY A 65 9.92 7.85 -9.17
N TYR A 66 9.46 7.25 -10.28
CA TYR A 66 8.94 7.99 -11.42
C TYR A 66 7.69 8.82 -11.06
N LEU A 67 6.73 8.22 -10.36
CA LEU A 67 5.51 8.91 -9.92
C LEU A 67 5.82 10.02 -8.88
N ALA A 68 6.83 9.85 -8.04
CA ALA A 68 7.25 10.86 -7.08
C ALA A 68 7.73 12.16 -7.75
N ALA A 69 8.41 12.04 -8.90
CA ALA A 69 8.87 13.19 -9.68
C ALA A 69 7.71 13.92 -10.38
N LEU A 70 6.61 13.22 -10.69
CA LEU A 70 5.45 13.76 -11.40
C LEU A 70 4.37 14.32 -10.47
N THR A 71 4.44 14.06 -9.19
CA THR A 71 3.41 14.43 -8.20
C THR A 71 3.98 15.32 -7.10
N LYS A 72 3.11 16.03 -6.35
CA LYS A 72 3.53 16.95 -5.28
C LYS A 72 2.76 16.76 -3.96
N ARG A 73 1.56 16.22 -3.99
CA ARG A 73 0.66 16.12 -2.83
C ARG A 73 0.31 14.71 -2.42
N VAL A 74 0.00 13.85 -3.40
CA VAL A 74 -0.45 12.49 -3.13
C VAL A 74 0.62 11.69 -2.40
N LYS A 75 0.19 10.94 -1.40
CA LYS A 75 1.05 9.94 -0.74
C LYS A 75 1.32 8.78 -1.70
N LEU A 76 2.48 8.14 -1.55
CA LEU A 76 2.97 7.11 -2.46
C LEU A 76 3.37 5.85 -1.69
N GLY A 77 3.01 4.69 -2.20
CA GLY A 77 3.41 3.43 -1.59
C GLY A 77 3.10 2.21 -2.45
N THR A 78 3.65 1.09 -2.05
CA THR A 78 3.20 -0.21 -2.55
C THR A 78 1.94 -0.63 -1.81
N LEU A 79 1.11 -1.47 -2.37
CA LEU A 79 -0.03 -2.05 -1.64
C LEU A 79 -0.11 -3.56 -1.89
N VAL A 80 0.71 -4.39 -1.19
CA VAL A 80 1.77 -4.01 -0.27
C VAL A 80 3.07 -4.72 -0.65
N THR A 81 4.24 -4.25 -0.17
CA THR A 81 5.52 -4.92 -0.38
C THR A 81 5.50 -6.34 0.19
N GLY A 82 5.93 -7.31 -0.60
CA GLY A 82 6.16 -8.67 -0.13
C GLY A 82 7.49 -8.77 0.63
N VAL A 83 7.44 -9.16 1.91
CA VAL A 83 8.62 -9.21 2.79
C VAL A 83 9.77 -10.07 2.27
N ILE A 84 9.48 -11.02 1.37
CA ILE A 84 10.46 -11.98 0.83
C ILE A 84 11.25 -11.44 -0.39
N TYR A 85 10.84 -10.33 -0.99
CA TYR A 85 11.42 -9.89 -2.26
C TYR A 85 12.68 -9.03 -2.10
N ARG A 86 12.90 -8.46 -0.90
CA ARG A 86 14.07 -7.60 -0.64
C ARG A 86 14.61 -7.83 0.76
N TYR A 87 15.92 -7.77 0.93
CA TYR A 87 16.53 -7.73 2.25
C TYR A 87 16.03 -6.49 3.02
N PRO A 88 15.68 -6.61 4.31
CA PRO A 88 14.98 -5.55 5.04
C PRO A 88 15.77 -4.25 5.13
N GLY A 89 17.08 -4.28 5.36
CA GLY A 89 17.91 -3.07 5.37
C GLY A 89 17.89 -2.32 4.04
N ILE A 90 17.95 -3.05 2.91
CA ILE A 90 17.86 -2.47 1.57
C ILE A 90 16.44 -1.91 1.33
N LEU A 91 15.41 -2.64 1.74
CA LEU A 91 14.03 -2.19 1.61
C LEU A 91 13.79 -0.88 2.37
N VAL A 92 14.21 -0.81 3.64
CA VAL A 92 14.08 0.41 4.46
C VAL A 92 14.82 1.58 3.82
N LYS A 93 16.04 1.35 3.29
CA LYS A 93 16.78 2.37 2.55
C LYS A 93 16.06 2.83 1.28
N THR A 94 15.45 1.91 0.55
CA THR A 94 14.66 2.23 -0.66
C THR A 94 13.46 3.13 -0.32
N VAL A 95 12.69 2.77 0.72
CA VAL A 95 11.56 3.58 1.18
C VAL A 95 12.02 4.95 1.70
N THR A 96 13.12 4.99 2.44
CA THR A 96 13.70 6.26 2.91
C THR A 96 14.10 7.16 1.73
N THR A 97 14.69 6.57 0.69
CA THR A 97 15.03 7.30 -0.54
C THR A 97 13.78 7.86 -1.22
N LEU A 98 12.73 7.04 -1.35
CA LEU A 98 11.44 7.49 -1.89
C LEU A 98 10.84 8.62 -1.04
N ASP A 99 10.91 8.52 0.27
CA ASP A 99 10.40 9.57 1.19
C ASP A 99 11.14 10.90 0.99
N VAL A 100 12.46 10.85 0.90
CA VAL A 100 13.28 12.06 0.65
C VAL A 100 12.96 12.65 -0.73
N LEU A 101 12.99 11.85 -1.80
CA LEU A 101 12.74 12.31 -3.17
C LEU A 101 11.30 12.80 -3.37
N SER A 102 10.34 12.28 -2.64
CA SER A 102 8.95 12.71 -2.67
C SER A 102 8.61 13.83 -1.68
N SER A 103 9.60 14.36 -0.93
CA SER A 103 9.37 15.40 0.10
C SER A 103 8.42 14.94 1.22
N GLY A 104 8.63 13.73 1.76
CA GLY A 104 7.90 13.20 2.92
C GLY A 104 6.53 12.61 2.57
N ARG A 105 6.39 12.01 1.38
CA ARG A 105 5.12 11.44 0.93
C ARG A 105 5.08 9.92 0.87
N ALA A 106 6.17 9.22 1.20
CA ALA A 106 6.19 7.75 1.14
C ALA A 106 5.41 7.10 2.29
N TYR A 107 4.81 5.94 2.00
CA TYR A 107 4.40 4.94 2.97
C TYR A 107 5.37 3.76 2.95
N PHE A 108 5.68 3.21 4.10
CA PHE A 108 6.28 1.88 4.23
C PHE A 108 5.17 0.85 4.40
N SER A 109 4.72 0.27 3.32
CA SER A 109 3.65 -0.72 3.35
C SER A 109 4.19 -2.12 3.07
N ILE A 110 3.85 -3.10 3.93
CA ILE A 110 4.46 -4.42 3.91
C ILE A 110 3.47 -5.52 4.32
N GLY A 111 3.70 -6.74 3.84
CA GLY A 111 2.94 -7.93 4.17
C GLY A 111 3.76 -9.20 4.04
N ALA A 112 3.19 -10.32 4.52
CA ALA A 112 3.87 -11.61 4.59
C ALA A 112 4.09 -12.31 3.23
N ALA A 113 3.75 -11.68 2.11
CA ALA A 113 3.71 -12.24 0.76
C ALA A 113 2.76 -13.44 0.63
N TRP A 114 2.39 -13.81 -0.60
CA TRP A 114 1.46 -14.91 -0.84
C TRP A 114 1.70 -15.63 -2.17
N ASN A 115 2.30 -14.96 -3.18
CA ASN A 115 2.46 -15.52 -4.53
C ASN A 115 3.71 -16.40 -4.63
N GLU A 116 3.54 -17.67 -4.27
CA GLU A 116 4.64 -18.65 -4.30
C GLU A 116 5.18 -18.90 -5.72
N LYS A 117 4.27 -18.91 -6.74
CA LYS A 117 4.66 -19.15 -8.13
C LYS A 117 5.63 -18.05 -8.63
N GLU A 118 5.32 -16.82 -8.34
CA GLU A 118 6.15 -15.66 -8.70
C GLU A 118 7.51 -15.69 -7.98
N ALA A 119 7.50 -15.91 -6.66
CA ALA A 119 8.71 -16.01 -5.86
C ALA A 119 9.67 -17.09 -6.41
N LYS A 120 9.15 -18.31 -6.65
CA LYS A 120 9.93 -19.40 -7.23
C LYS A 120 10.40 -19.09 -8.66
N GLY A 121 9.55 -18.45 -9.47
CA GLY A 121 9.88 -18.04 -10.84
C GLY A 121 11.06 -17.06 -10.90
N LEU A 122 11.21 -16.22 -9.88
CA LEU A 122 12.30 -15.24 -9.75
C LEU A 122 13.50 -15.75 -8.95
N GLY A 123 13.46 -17.00 -8.46
CA GLY A 123 14.52 -17.55 -7.62
C GLY A 123 14.52 -17.01 -6.18
N THR A 124 13.46 -16.32 -5.77
CA THR A 124 13.33 -15.82 -4.40
C THR A 124 12.83 -16.94 -3.48
N PRO A 125 13.45 -17.15 -2.31
CA PRO A 125 12.96 -18.13 -1.34
C PRO A 125 11.51 -17.86 -0.93
N PHE A 126 10.71 -18.93 -0.83
CA PHE A 126 9.34 -18.84 -0.31
C PHE A 126 9.18 -19.75 0.92
N PRO A 127 9.61 -19.30 2.10
CA PRO A 127 9.56 -20.10 3.30
C PRO A 127 8.11 -20.30 3.81
N PRO A 128 7.89 -21.26 4.73
CA PRO A 128 6.58 -21.47 5.33
C PRO A 128 5.99 -20.20 5.92
N LEU A 129 4.65 -20.10 5.95
CA LEU A 129 3.93 -18.89 6.39
C LEU A 129 4.38 -18.41 7.79
N GLY A 130 4.68 -19.34 8.71
CA GLY A 130 5.19 -18.99 10.05
C GLY A 130 6.48 -18.17 9.97
N VAL A 131 7.43 -18.63 9.16
CA VAL A 131 8.71 -17.95 8.95
C VAL A 131 8.52 -16.60 8.25
N ARG A 132 7.61 -16.51 7.27
CA ARG A 132 7.32 -15.23 6.61
C ARG A 132 6.75 -14.18 7.57
N PHE A 133 6.00 -14.59 8.58
CA PHE A 133 5.56 -13.69 9.65
C PHE A 133 6.70 -13.29 10.61
N GLU A 134 7.64 -14.18 10.88
CA GLU A 134 8.85 -13.85 11.65
C GLU A 134 9.71 -12.83 10.87
N LEU A 135 9.91 -13.06 9.57
CA LEU A 135 10.60 -12.12 8.69
C LEU A 135 9.89 -10.75 8.62
N LEU A 136 8.56 -10.74 8.58
CA LEU A 136 7.76 -9.51 8.59
C LEU A 136 7.97 -8.74 9.90
N GLU A 137 7.93 -9.41 11.04
CA GLU A 137 8.16 -8.75 12.33
C GLU A 137 9.58 -8.20 12.44
N GLU A 138 10.60 -8.94 12.00
CA GLU A 138 11.98 -8.45 11.98
C GLU A 138 12.16 -7.25 11.03
N ALA A 139 11.52 -7.26 9.84
CA ALA A 139 11.57 -6.13 8.92
C ALA A 139 10.97 -4.85 9.53
N LEU A 140 9.90 -4.96 10.33
CA LEU A 140 9.30 -3.85 11.06
C LEU A 140 10.21 -3.32 12.17
N GLN A 141 10.88 -4.22 12.90
CA GLN A 141 11.86 -3.86 13.95
C GLN A 141 13.07 -3.17 13.34
N ILE A 142 13.64 -3.72 12.27
CA ILE A 142 14.76 -3.14 11.53
C ILE A 142 14.39 -1.74 11.00
N ALA A 143 13.18 -1.58 10.45
CA ALA A 143 12.73 -0.27 9.96
C ALA A 143 12.68 0.76 11.10
N LYS A 144 12.13 0.41 12.23
CA LYS A 144 12.09 1.31 13.40
C LYS A 144 13.47 1.66 13.93
N GLN A 145 14.40 0.70 13.98
CA GLN A 145 15.78 0.95 14.40
C GLN A 145 16.50 1.86 13.40
N MET A 146 16.45 1.54 12.10
CA MET A 146 17.08 2.35 11.04
C MET A 146 16.56 3.79 10.97
N TRP A 147 15.33 4.05 11.42
CA TRP A 147 14.74 5.38 11.51
C TRP A 147 14.86 6.03 12.89
N SER A 148 15.61 5.45 13.78
CA SER A 148 15.93 6.00 15.11
C SER A 148 17.36 6.56 15.16
N ALA A 149 17.78 6.97 16.33
CA ALA A 149 19.17 7.38 16.59
C ALA A 149 20.12 6.18 16.85
N ASP A 150 19.57 4.97 16.99
CA ASP A 150 20.35 3.75 17.20
C ASP A 150 20.85 3.20 15.85
N ASN A 151 22.15 3.32 15.60
CA ASN A 151 22.82 2.81 14.42
C ASN A 151 23.56 1.48 14.70
N GLY A 152 23.36 0.90 15.88
CA GLY A 152 24.00 -0.35 16.28
C GLY A 152 23.55 -1.56 15.45
N PRO A 153 24.09 -2.75 15.75
CA PRO A 153 23.72 -3.96 15.04
C PRO A 153 22.27 -4.38 15.37
N TYR A 154 21.67 -5.13 14.44
CA TYR A 154 20.41 -5.85 14.66
C TYR A 154 20.66 -7.36 14.59
N HIS A 155 20.26 -8.10 15.62
CA HIS A 155 20.40 -9.55 15.69
C HIS A 155 19.04 -10.22 15.86
N GLY A 156 18.38 -10.50 14.73
CA GLY A 156 17.14 -11.27 14.70
C GLY A 156 17.40 -12.78 14.56
N LYS A 157 16.34 -13.53 14.45
CA LYS A 157 16.39 -14.98 14.17
C LYS A 157 16.78 -15.26 12.71
N HIS A 158 16.37 -14.40 11.81
CA HIS A 158 16.53 -14.58 10.36
C HIS A 158 17.42 -13.50 9.73
N ASN A 159 17.42 -12.30 10.27
CA ASN A 159 18.16 -11.16 9.73
C ASN A 159 19.22 -10.70 10.74
N HIS A 160 20.43 -10.50 10.25
CA HIS A 160 21.54 -9.95 11.01
C HIS A 160 22.14 -8.78 10.22
N LEU A 161 22.16 -7.59 10.83
CA LEU A 161 22.76 -6.39 10.29
C LEU A 161 23.88 -5.96 11.23
N GLU A 162 25.07 -5.75 10.71
CA GLU A 162 26.22 -5.25 11.51
C GLU A 162 25.98 -3.79 11.93
N GLU A 163 25.29 -3.01 11.09
CA GLU A 163 24.92 -1.63 11.33
C GLU A 163 23.52 -1.35 10.78
N THR A 164 22.75 -0.53 11.48
CA THR A 164 21.43 -0.05 11.02
C THR A 164 21.48 1.42 10.59
N LEU A 165 22.64 1.87 10.17
CA LEU A 165 22.86 3.25 9.67
C LEU A 165 21.96 3.55 8.47
N CYS A 166 21.16 4.61 8.57
CA CYS A 166 20.33 5.12 7.49
C CYS A 166 20.54 6.63 7.30
N SER A 167 21.39 7.01 6.35
CA SER A 167 21.65 8.41 5.99
C SER A 167 21.41 8.62 4.49
N PRO A 168 20.59 9.63 4.08
CA PRO A 168 19.82 10.53 4.95
C PRO A 168 18.74 9.79 5.72
N GLN A 169 18.26 10.38 6.80
CA GLN A 169 17.04 9.97 7.49
C GLN A 169 15.80 10.41 6.68
N PRO A 170 14.63 9.77 6.83
CA PRO A 170 13.42 10.19 6.12
C PRO A 170 13.01 11.61 6.52
N LEU A 171 12.26 12.28 5.64
CA LEU A 171 11.67 13.59 5.93
C LEU A 171 10.38 13.47 6.75
N SER A 172 9.64 12.39 6.57
CA SER A 172 8.45 12.09 7.38
C SER A 172 8.79 11.94 8.87
N ARG A 173 7.95 12.44 9.75
CA ARG A 173 8.15 12.37 11.20
C ARG A 173 6.99 11.66 11.89
N PRO A 174 7.25 10.74 12.84
CA PRO A 174 8.59 10.27 13.29
C PRO A 174 9.33 9.43 12.23
N HIS A 175 8.61 8.85 11.26
CA HIS A 175 9.11 8.05 10.14
C HIS A 175 8.01 7.97 9.06
N PRO A 176 8.28 7.43 7.85
CA PRO A 176 7.23 7.11 6.88
C PRO A 176 6.16 6.24 7.53
N PRO A 177 4.85 6.54 7.37
CA PRO A 177 3.80 5.74 7.97
C PRO A 177 3.93 4.26 7.60
N ILE A 178 3.89 3.38 8.60
CA ILE A 178 3.96 1.94 8.43
C ILE A 178 2.54 1.41 8.20
N LEU A 179 2.30 0.80 7.03
CA LEU A 179 1.04 0.14 6.72
C LEU A 179 1.27 -1.38 6.64
N ILE A 180 0.47 -2.17 7.35
CA ILE A 180 0.49 -3.63 7.22
C ILE A 180 -0.78 -4.09 6.50
N GLY A 181 -0.59 -4.85 5.40
CA GLY A 181 -1.68 -5.38 4.60
C GLY A 181 -2.09 -6.79 5.02
N GLY A 182 -3.39 -7.05 4.97
CA GLY A 182 -3.99 -8.36 5.23
C GLY A 182 -4.88 -8.40 6.45
N GLY A 183 -5.80 -9.38 6.46
CA GLY A 183 -6.84 -9.53 7.50
C GLY A 183 -6.66 -10.72 8.44
N GLY A 184 -5.44 -11.28 8.55
CA GLY A 184 -5.16 -12.43 9.42
C GLY A 184 -5.29 -12.07 10.90
N GLU A 185 -6.29 -12.65 11.58
CA GLU A 185 -6.72 -12.26 12.92
C GLU A 185 -5.65 -12.44 14.00
N LYS A 186 -4.97 -13.60 13.97
CA LYS A 186 -4.02 -13.98 15.03
C LYS A 186 -2.64 -13.33 14.90
N LYS A 187 -2.15 -13.12 13.67
CA LYS A 187 -0.79 -12.63 13.41
C LYS A 187 -0.81 -11.23 12.80
N THR A 188 -1.49 -11.05 11.65
CA THR A 188 -1.45 -9.76 10.94
C THR A 188 -2.00 -8.63 11.80
N LEU A 189 -3.23 -8.78 12.34
CA LEU A 189 -3.83 -7.72 13.15
C LEU A 189 -3.10 -7.46 14.47
N ARG A 190 -2.44 -8.48 15.03
CA ARG A 190 -1.54 -8.27 16.17
C ARG A 190 -0.33 -7.42 15.79
N LEU A 191 0.33 -7.72 14.65
CA LEU A 191 1.45 -6.91 14.18
C LEU A 191 1.02 -5.48 13.83
N VAL A 192 -0.19 -5.31 13.27
CA VAL A 192 -0.79 -3.96 13.08
C VAL A 192 -0.86 -3.23 14.41
N ALA A 193 -1.46 -3.82 15.44
CA ALA A 193 -1.60 -3.20 16.76
C ALA A 193 -0.24 -2.87 17.41
N GLN A 194 0.78 -3.67 17.14
CA GLN A 194 2.10 -3.53 17.75
C GLN A 194 3.00 -2.50 17.03
N TYR A 195 2.95 -2.45 15.70
CA TYR A 195 3.96 -1.73 14.90
C TYR A 195 3.40 -0.68 13.94
N ALA A 196 2.14 -0.82 13.47
CA ALA A 196 1.67 -0.05 12.34
C ALA A 196 1.01 1.28 12.68
N ASP A 197 1.07 2.21 11.74
CA ASP A 197 0.33 3.47 11.72
C ASP A 197 -0.95 3.35 10.86
N ALA A 198 -1.03 2.31 10.01
CA ALA A 198 -2.18 2.02 9.19
C ALA A 198 -2.34 0.51 8.95
N CYS A 199 -3.57 0.08 8.67
CA CYS A 199 -3.86 -1.27 8.18
C CYS A 199 -4.60 -1.21 6.86
N ASN A 200 -4.42 -2.23 6.00
CA ASN A 200 -5.24 -2.39 4.81
C ASN A 200 -6.01 -3.70 4.86
N LEU A 201 -7.34 -3.59 4.75
CA LEU A 201 -8.29 -4.70 4.82
C LEU A 201 -9.02 -4.86 3.49
N PHE A 202 -9.64 -6.03 3.30
CA PHE A 202 -10.42 -6.39 2.13
C PHE A 202 -11.80 -6.88 2.51
N GLY A 203 -12.77 -6.71 1.65
CA GLY A 203 -14.09 -7.29 1.76
C GLY A 203 -15.21 -6.28 1.96
N ALA A 204 -16.43 -6.81 2.12
CA ALA A 204 -17.62 -6.02 2.40
C ALA A 204 -17.55 -5.33 3.79
N PRO A 205 -18.29 -4.26 4.02
CA PRO A 205 -18.25 -3.50 5.28
C PRO A 205 -18.41 -4.36 6.53
N GLU A 206 -19.24 -5.39 6.49
CA GLU A 206 -19.48 -6.30 7.63
C GLU A 206 -18.22 -7.12 7.96
N MET A 207 -17.50 -7.60 6.93
CA MET A 207 -16.23 -8.31 7.11
C MET A 207 -15.15 -7.38 7.66
N VAL A 208 -15.08 -6.16 7.13
CA VAL A 208 -14.14 -5.13 7.61
C VAL A 208 -14.43 -4.79 9.07
N SER A 209 -15.70 -4.57 9.44
CA SER A 209 -16.12 -4.31 10.82
C SER A 209 -15.68 -5.42 11.78
N ALA A 210 -15.88 -6.69 11.41
CA ALA A 210 -15.44 -7.82 12.22
C ALA A 210 -13.91 -7.82 12.44
N LYS A 211 -13.12 -7.54 11.38
CA LYS A 211 -11.65 -7.45 11.49
C LYS A 211 -11.21 -6.26 12.34
N LEU A 212 -11.87 -5.12 12.23
CA LEU A 212 -11.59 -3.94 13.04
C LEU A 212 -11.90 -4.17 14.53
N ALA A 213 -12.93 -4.92 14.85
CA ALA A 213 -13.22 -5.32 16.23
C ALA A 213 -12.09 -6.18 16.84
N ILE A 214 -11.52 -7.11 16.06
CA ILE A 214 -10.37 -7.92 16.48
C ILE A 214 -9.11 -7.06 16.60
N LEU A 215 -8.86 -6.14 15.67
CA LEU A 215 -7.75 -5.19 15.78
C LEU A 215 -7.87 -4.37 17.08
N LYS A 216 -9.08 -3.90 17.40
CA LYS A 216 -9.30 -3.18 18.66
C LYS A 216 -8.96 -4.02 19.88
N GLN A 217 -9.36 -5.30 19.92
CA GLN A 217 -8.98 -6.21 21.01
C GLN A 217 -7.45 -6.35 21.16
N HIS A 218 -6.71 -6.46 20.04
CA HIS A 218 -5.25 -6.48 20.09
C HIS A 218 -4.66 -5.17 20.60
N CYS A 219 -5.23 -4.02 20.21
CA CYS A 219 -4.81 -2.73 20.72
C CYS A 219 -5.05 -2.60 22.22
N ASP A 220 -6.24 -2.99 22.69
CA ASP A 220 -6.59 -2.98 24.11
C ASP A 220 -5.62 -3.86 24.94
N ALA A 221 -5.29 -5.06 24.42
CA ALA A 221 -4.35 -5.98 25.07
C ALA A 221 -2.91 -5.44 25.14
N LEU A 222 -2.51 -4.59 24.21
CA LEU A 222 -1.17 -3.97 24.13
C LEU A 222 -1.12 -2.56 24.77
N GLY A 223 -2.23 -2.02 25.25
CA GLY A 223 -2.32 -0.64 25.70
C GLY A 223 -2.10 0.41 24.58
N ARG A 224 -2.35 0.04 23.32
CA ARG A 224 -2.19 0.90 22.16
C ARG A 224 -3.48 1.67 21.87
N ASP A 225 -3.36 2.97 21.62
CA ASP A 225 -4.50 3.74 21.12
C ASP A 225 -4.93 3.24 19.73
N TYR A 226 -6.10 2.62 19.66
CA TYR A 226 -6.74 2.17 18.42
C TYR A 226 -7.00 3.33 17.45
N GLY A 227 -7.28 4.53 17.98
CA GLY A 227 -7.50 5.75 17.20
C GLY A 227 -6.29 6.18 16.39
N SER A 228 -5.07 5.84 16.87
CA SER A 228 -3.81 6.19 16.21
C SER A 228 -3.52 5.39 14.93
N ILE A 229 -4.29 4.35 14.63
CA ILE A 229 -4.11 3.50 13.45
C ILE A 229 -5.11 3.92 12.36
N GLU A 230 -4.63 4.32 11.20
CA GLU A 230 -5.48 4.61 10.03
C GLU A 230 -6.07 3.30 9.46
N LYS A 231 -7.37 3.24 9.29
CA LYS A 231 -8.09 2.08 8.75
C LYS A 231 -8.30 2.30 7.26
N THR A 232 -7.63 1.48 6.43
CA THR A 232 -7.76 1.56 4.97
C THR A 232 -8.36 0.28 4.40
N THR A 233 -8.99 0.39 3.23
CA THR A 233 -9.50 -0.77 2.48
C THR A 233 -9.07 -0.68 1.02
N LEU A 234 -8.92 -1.85 0.36
CA LEU A 234 -8.79 -1.92 -1.08
C LEU A 234 -10.06 -2.54 -1.68
N GLY A 235 -10.63 -1.85 -2.66
CA GLY A 235 -11.77 -2.30 -3.45
C GLY A 235 -11.55 -2.08 -4.94
N THR A 236 -12.46 -2.61 -5.75
CA THR A 236 -12.46 -2.39 -7.21
C THR A 236 -13.67 -1.54 -7.60
N VAL A 237 -13.45 -0.54 -8.45
CA VAL A 237 -14.50 0.30 -9.04
C VAL A 237 -14.40 0.21 -10.55
N ASP A 238 -15.53 -0.09 -11.19
CA ASP A 238 -15.65 -0.12 -12.64
C ASP A 238 -16.73 0.88 -13.07
N LEU A 239 -16.30 2.06 -13.56
CA LEU A 239 -17.17 3.15 -14.03
C LEU A 239 -17.45 3.08 -15.53
N GLN A 240 -17.30 1.92 -16.17
CA GLN A 240 -17.69 1.75 -17.58
C GLN A 240 -19.22 1.78 -17.73
N PRO A 241 -19.72 2.17 -18.92
CA PRO A 241 -21.15 2.15 -19.20
C PRO A 241 -21.80 0.80 -18.88
N GLY A 242 -22.89 0.83 -18.12
CA GLY A 242 -23.61 -0.38 -17.70
C GLY A 242 -23.02 -1.12 -16.49
N LYS A 243 -21.98 -0.57 -15.89
CA LYS A 243 -21.38 -1.04 -14.62
C LYS A 243 -21.79 -0.11 -13.47
N MET A 244 -20.84 0.31 -12.63
CA MET A 244 -21.09 1.23 -11.52
C MET A 244 -21.24 2.68 -12.02
N ASN A 245 -21.93 3.50 -11.23
CA ASN A 245 -21.96 4.95 -11.39
C ASN A 245 -21.41 5.64 -10.13
N ALA A 246 -21.29 6.97 -10.15
CA ALA A 246 -20.72 7.73 -9.03
C ALA A 246 -21.52 7.54 -7.73
N ASN A 247 -22.84 7.44 -7.79
CA ASN A 247 -23.68 7.24 -6.59
C ASN A 247 -23.43 5.87 -5.96
N ASP A 248 -23.19 4.82 -6.75
CA ASP A 248 -22.87 3.48 -6.24
C ASP A 248 -21.57 3.52 -5.44
N VAL A 249 -20.54 4.22 -5.97
CA VAL A 249 -19.26 4.38 -5.28
C VAL A 249 -19.39 5.22 -4.02
N ILE A 250 -20.15 6.30 -4.05
CA ILE A 250 -20.45 7.15 -2.88
C ILE A 250 -21.17 6.32 -1.80
N ALA A 251 -22.14 5.49 -2.18
CA ALA A 251 -22.84 4.61 -1.25
C ALA A 251 -21.89 3.59 -0.61
N GLN A 252 -20.99 3.00 -1.39
CA GLN A 252 -19.93 2.11 -0.89
C GLN A 252 -19.02 2.83 0.10
N CYS A 253 -18.56 4.04 -0.22
CA CYS A 253 -17.74 4.85 0.69
C CYS A 253 -18.48 5.16 2.01
N LYS A 254 -19.76 5.51 1.96
CA LYS A 254 -20.58 5.76 3.15
C LYS A 254 -20.70 4.51 4.03
N ALA A 255 -20.92 3.34 3.42
CA ALA A 255 -20.99 2.07 4.15
C ALA A 255 -19.65 1.71 4.81
N LEU A 256 -18.53 1.94 4.13
CA LEU A 256 -17.19 1.76 4.70
C LEU A 256 -16.90 2.76 5.83
N ALA A 257 -17.28 4.03 5.67
CA ALA A 257 -17.12 5.04 6.72
C ALA A 257 -17.92 4.70 7.97
N ALA A 258 -19.15 4.18 7.82
CA ALA A 258 -19.99 3.78 8.92
C ALA A 258 -19.38 2.67 9.80
N VAL A 259 -18.48 1.85 9.27
CA VAL A 259 -17.74 0.83 10.03
C VAL A 259 -16.34 1.29 10.46
N GLY A 260 -15.99 2.55 10.24
CA GLY A 260 -14.75 3.16 10.75
C GLY A 260 -13.59 3.21 9.77
N VAL A 261 -13.81 2.90 8.49
CA VAL A 261 -12.78 3.09 7.45
C VAL A 261 -12.58 4.59 7.21
N GLN A 262 -11.33 5.02 7.17
CA GLN A 262 -10.93 6.42 7.00
C GLN A 262 -10.38 6.71 5.61
N HIS A 263 -9.88 5.66 4.92
CA HIS A 263 -9.23 5.79 3.63
C HIS A 263 -9.63 4.59 2.73
N ALA A 264 -10.46 4.84 1.74
CA ALA A 264 -10.82 3.84 0.74
C ALA A 264 -9.89 3.95 -0.47
N ILE A 265 -9.18 2.87 -0.78
CA ILE A 265 -8.29 2.77 -1.93
C ILE A 265 -9.01 1.93 -2.97
N PHE A 266 -9.04 2.40 -4.22
CA PHE A 266 -9.69 1.69 -5.31
C PHE A 266 -8.72 1.40 -6.45
N ASN A 267 -8.84 0.23 -7.05
CA ASN A 267 -8.30 -0.03 -8.37
C ASN A 267 -9.42 0.06 -9.43
N MET A 268 -9.03 0.33 -10.67
CA MET A 268 -9.95 0.50 -11.79
C MET A 268 -9.40 -0.24 -13.00
N PRO A 269 -10.18 -1.12 -13.65
CA PRO A 269 -9.73 -1.88 -14.82
C PRO A 269 -9.26 -0.99 -15.98
N ASN A 270 -9.88 0.17 -16.12
CA ASN A 270 -9.67 1.11 -17.23
C ASN A 270 -9.07 2.46 -16.80
N VAL A 271 -8.24 2.48 -15.77
CA VAL A 271 -7.62 3.71 -15.22
C VAL A 271 -6.88 4.54 -16.28
N HIS A 272 -6.32 3.89 -17.30
CA HIS A 272 -5.60 4.51 -18.40
C HIS A 272 -6.49 5.38 -19.33
N GLU A 273 -7.80 5.26 -19.25
CA GLU A 273 -8.76 6.09 -20.01
C GLU A 273 -8.98 7.47 -19.38
N ILE A 274 -8.43 7.71 -18.18
CA ILE A 274 -8.51 8.97 -17.42
C ILE A 274 -9.92 9.35 -16.96
N ARG A 275 -10.95 9.16 -17.78
CA ARG A 275 -12.34 9.52 -17.46
C ARG A 275 -12.82 9.03 -16.10
N PRO A 276 -12.52 7.80 -15.65
CA PRO A 276 -12.89 7.34 -14.29
C PRO A 276 -12.30 8.25 -13.21
N LEU A 277 -11.05 8.71 -13.37
CA LEU A 277 -10.38 9.59 -12.41
C LEU A 277 -11.02 10.97 -12.36
N GLU A 278 -11.44 11.51 -13.52
CA GLU A 278 -12.15 12.78 -13.60
C GLU A 278 -13.52 12.71 -12.91
N ILE A 279 -14.24 11.58 -13.02
CA ILE A 279 -15.50 11.34 -12.28
C ILE A 279 -15.25 11.34 -10.77
N PHE A 280 -14.17 10.68 -10.32
CA PHE A 280 -13.78 10.73 -8.91
C PHE A 280 -13.56 12.15 -8.43
N GLY A 281 -12.82 12.97 -9.17
CA GLY A 281 -12.53 14.37 -8.81
C GLY A 281 -13.77 15.26 -8.77
N ARG A 282 -14.67 15.11 -9.73
CA ARG A 282 -15.86 15.96 -9.85
C ARG A 282 -16.99 15.59 -8.91
N GLU A 283 -17.19 14.28 -8.70
CA GLU A 283 -18.46 13.79 -8.12
C GLU A 283 -18.23 13.03 -6.83
N ILE A 284 -17.22 12.14 -6.76
CA ILE A 284 -17.07 11.19 -5.66
C ILE A 284 -16.27 11.81 -4.51
N ILE A 285 -15.06 12.29 -4.76
CA ILE A 285 -14.18 12.84 -3.71
C ILE A 285 -14.85 13.98 -2.94
N PRO A 286 -15.48 14.99 -3.60
CA PRO A 286 -16.18 16.04 -2.88
C PRO A 286 -17.35 15.53 -2.03
N ALA A 287 -18.10 14.54 -2.53
CA ALA A 287 -19.27 13.99 -1.84
C ALA A 287 -18.92 13.18 -0.58
N VAL A 288 -17.68 12.67 -0.48
CA VAL A 288 -17.23 11.84 0.65
C VAL A 288 -16.21 12.53 1.55
N ALA A 289 -15.81 13.76 1.24
CA ALA A 289 -14.76 14.49 1.98
C ALA A 289 -15.10 14.69 3.47
N GLY A 290 -16.39 14.79 3.81
CA GLY A 290 -16.88 14.98 5.19
C GLY A 290 -17.14 13.69 5.97
N LEU A 291 -16.92 12.50 5.40
CA LEU A 291 -17.16 11.20 6.06
C LEU A 291 -16.03 10.83 6.99
#